data_98d08f791ac51e862b7a1e12effd478d
#
_entry.id   98d08f791ac51e862b7a1e12effd478d
#
_cell.length_a   1.000
_cell.length_b   1.000
_cell.length_c   1.000
_cell.angle_alpha   90.00
_cell.angle_beta   90.00
_cell.angle_gamma   90.00
#
_symmetry.space_group_name_H-M   'P 1'
#
loop_
_entity.id
_entity.type
_entity.pdbx_description
1 polymer ?
#
loop_
_entity_poly.entity_id
_entity_poly.type
_entity_poly.pdbx_seq_one_letter_code
_entity_poly.pdbx_strand_id
1 'polypeptide(L)'
;RTFVPARIQSVKPTGGTFARPQKFSLEKRLRDSFGVHSGEGEFEVVIQFNARAADYVREKKWHESQTLRDLKGGGVELSLKLSSLSEIERWVLSWGGDARVLKPKELAESVRQTARKILSP
;
A
#
# COMPACT_ATOMS: atom_id res chain seq x y z
N ARG A 1 -2.86 -18.06 3.27
CA ARG A 1 -1.43 -18.07 3.67
C ARG A 1 -0.56 -17.68 2.47
N THR A 2 0.39 -16.81 2.68
CA THR A 2 1.31 -16.36 1.63
C THR A 2 2.69 -16.94 1.86
N PHE A 3 3.30 -17.48 0.79
CA PHE A 3 4.62 -18.05 0.83
C PHE A 3 5.61 -17.19 0.05
N VAL A 4 6.83 -17.08 0.58
CA VAL A 4 7.93 -16.39 -0.11
C VAL A 4 8.81 -17.47 -0.76
N PRO A 5 8.85 -17.58 -2.10
CA PRO A 5 9.58 -18.67 -2.79
C PRO A 5 11.04 -18.78 -2.35
N ALA A 6 11.73 -17.67 -2.14
CA ALA A 6 13.15 -17.68 -1.70
C ALA A 6 13.37 -18.30 -0.33
N ARG A 7 12.34 -18.48 0.49
CA ARG A 7 12.39 -19.10 1.81
C ARG A 7 12.03 -20.58 1.82
N ILE A 8 11.62 -21.11 0.68
CA ILE A 8 11.27 -22.54 0.53
C ILE A 8 12.57 -23.35 0.50
N GLN A 9 12.72 -24.26 1.44
CA GLN A 9 13.92 -25.11 1.56
C GLN A 9 13.78 -26.38 0.71
N SER A 10 12.59 -26.94 0.62
CA SER A 10 12.33 -28.13 -0.17
C SER A 10 10.89 -28.17 -0.67
N VAL A 11 10.69 -28.77 -1.83
CA VAL A 11 9.38 -29.00 -2.42
C VAL A 11 9.31 -30.48 -2.82
N LYS A 12 8.26 -31.18 -2.40
CA LYS A 12 8.04 -32.58 -2.72
C LYS A 12 6.61 -32.80 -3.20
N PRO A 13 6.40 -33.35 -4.40
CA PRO A 13 5.07 -33.72 -4.85
C PRO A 13 4.48 -34.79 -3.94
N THR A 14 3.24 -34.61 -3.53
CA THR A 14 2.54 -35.57 -2.66
C THR A 14 1.77 -36.63 -3.45
N GLY A 15 1.57 -36.43 -4.75
CA GLY A 15 0.69 -37.25 -5.57
C GLY A 15 -0.80 -36.97 -5.39
N GLY A 16 -1.14 -36.10 -4.42
CA GLY A 16 -2.51 -35.68 -4.22
C GLY A 16 -2.95 -34.61 -5.25
N THR A 17 -4.24 -34.53 -5.46
CA THR A 17 -4.86 -33.55 -6.35
C THR A 17 -5.90 -32.70 -5.60
N PHE A 18 -6.23 -31.57 -6.14
CA PHE A 18 -7.30 -30.73 -5.62
C PHE A 18 -8.09 -30.09 -6.77
N ALA A 19 -9.36 -29.76 -6.51
CA ALA A 19 -10.16 -29.06 -7.47
C ALA A 19 -9.90 -27.55 -7.38
N ARG A 20 -9.79 -26.89 -8.53
CA ARG A 20 -9.67 -25.42 -8.58
C ARG A 20 -10.93 -24.78 -8.00
N PRO A 21 -10.80 -23.86 -7.02
CA PRO A 21 -11.98 -23.15 -6.48
C PRO A 21 -12.71 -22.39 -7.58
N GLN A 22 -14.03 -22.58 -7.68
CA GLN A 22 -14.83 -21.98 -8.76
C GLN A 22 -14.92 -20.46 -8.69
N LYS A 23 -14.87 -19.91 -7.50
CA LYS A 23 -14.99 -18.45 -7.27
C LYS A 23 -13.63 -17.76 -7.06
N PHE A 24 -12.52 -18.44 -7.32
CA PHE A 24 -11.19 -17.85 -7.17
C PHE A 24 -10.90 -16.92 -8.36
N SER A 25 -10.49 -15.69 -8.06
CA SER A 25 -9.98 -14.73 -9.03
C SER A 25 -8.64 -14.19 -8.55
N LEU A 26 -7.60 -14.41 -9.34
CA LEU A 26 -6.27 -13.87 -9.06
C LEU A 26 -6.28 -12.34 -9.08
N GLU A 27 -7.04 -11.73 -9.99
CA GLU A 27 -7.21 -10.28 -10.04
C GLU A 27 -7.78 -9.72 -8.76
N LYS A 28 -8.84 -10.31 -8.22
CA LYS A 28 -9.41 -9.91 -6.93
C LYS A 28 -8.43 -10.12 -5.78
N ARG A 29 -7.66 -11.20 -5.82
CA ARG A 29 -6.68 -11.52 -4.78
C ARG A 29 -5.50 -10.55 -4.78
N LEU A 30 -5.04 -10.13 -5.97
CA LEU A 30 -3.91 -9.22 -6.15
C LEU A 30 -4.33 -7.76 -6.39
N ARG A 31 -5.61 -7.47 -6.28
CA ARG A 31 -6.21 -6.16 -6.56
C ARG A 31 -5.57 -5.04 -5.76
N ASP A 32 -5.17 -5.32 -4.55
CA ASP A 32 -4.53 -4.38 -3.66
C ASP A 32 -3.02 -4.55 -3.70
N SER A 33 -2.29 -3.64 -4.37
CA SER A 33 -0.82 -3.60 -4.33
C SER A 33 -0.31 -3.44 -2.90
N PHE A 34 -1.15 -2.89 -2.02
CA PHE A 34 -0.92 -2.74 -0.59
C PHE A 34 -1.68 -3.79 0.24
N GLY A 35 -2.19 -4.85 -0.41
CA GLY A 35 -3.17 -5.75 0.19
C GLY A 35 -2.69 -7.17 0.41
N VAL A 36 -1.51 -7.38 1.00
CA VAL A 36 -1.14 -8.71 1.49
C VAL A 36 -1.99 -9.10 2.70
N HIS A 37 -2.57 -8.13 3.37
CA HIS A 37 -3.49 -8.31 4.50
C HIS A 37 -4.89 -7.84 4.11
N SER A 38 -5.81 -8.80 3.92
CA SER A 38 -7.22 -8.50 3.80
C SER A 38 -7.78 -8.21 5.19
N GLY A 39 -7.94 -6.94 5.54
CA GLY A 39 -8.68 -6.51 6.73
C GLY A 39 -10.14 -6.26 6.39
N GLU A 40 -11.00 -6.32 7.38
CA GLU A 40 -12.38 -5.86 7.24
C GLU A 40 -12.42 -4.33 7.26
N GLY A 41 -13.13 -3.73 6.31
CA GLY A 41 -13.33 -2.29 6.22
C GLY A 41 -12.61 -1.65 5.04
N GLU A 42 -13.08 -0.47 4.68
CA GLU A 42 -12.47 0.38 3.67
C GLU A 42 -11.96 1.66 4.33
N PHE A 43 -10.70 1.97 4.11
CA PHE A 43 -10.09 3.23 4.54
C PHE A 43 -9.95 4.15 3.34
N GLU A 44 -10.46 5.36 3.46
CA GLU A 44 -10.14 6.43 2.52
C GLU A 44 -8.78 7.02 2.90
N VAL A 45 -7.81 6.85 2.02
CA VAL A 45 -6.45 7.33 2.22
C VAL A 45 -6.18 8.48 1.25
N VAL A 46 -5.72 9.60 1.79
CA VAL A 46 -5.37 10.78 1.00
C VAL A 46 -3.96 11.22 1.40
N ILE A 47 -3.07 11.28 0.42
CA ILE A 47 -1.66 11.63 0.60
C ILE A 47 -1.28 12.72 -0.38
N GLN A 48 -0.65 13.78 0.11
CA GLN A 48 -0.09 14.83 -0.74
C GLN A 48 1.40 14.60 -0.91
N PHE A 49 1.86 14.80 -2.12
CA PHE A 49 3.27 14.78 -2.50
C PHE A 49 3.69 16.14 -3.02
N ASN A 50 4.89 16.55 -2.68
CA ASN A 50 5.45 17.79 -3.21
C ASN A 50 5.86 17.64 -4.69
N ALA A 51 6.27 18.73 -5.32
CA ALA A 51 6.68 18.73 -6.72
C ALA A 51 7.83 17.76 -7.02
N ARG A 52 8.72 17.57 -6.06
CA ARG A 52 9.88 16.65 -6.19
C ARG A 52 9.45 15.20 -6.37
N ALA A 53 8.44 14.76 -5.65
CA ALA A 53 7.93 13.39 -5.70
C ALA A 53 6.83 13.19 -6.75
N ALA A 54 6.15 14.25 -7.15
CA ALA A 54 4.93 14.17 -7.95
C ALA A 54 5.08 13.42 -9.27
N ASP A 55 6.18 13.62 -9.99
CA ASP A 55 6.40 12.94 -11.28
C ASP A 55 6.53 11.43 -11.11
N TYR A 56 7.24 10.99 -10.07
CA TYR A 56 7.36 9.56 -9.76
C TYR A 56 6.01 8.94 -9.37
N VAL A 57 5.20 9.68 -8.63
CA VAL A 57 3.87 9.20 -8.25
C VAL A 57 2.96 9.06 -9.46
N ARG A 58 3.04 9.99 -10.42
CA ARG A 58 2.23 9.95 -11.65
C ARG A 58 2.62 8.82 -12.60
N GLU A 59 3.86 8.37 -12.57
CA GLU A 59 4.39 7.36 -13.51
C GLU A 59 3.76 5.99 -13.37
N LYS A 60 3.19 5.68 -12.21
CA LYS A 60 2.78 4.32 -11.88
C LYS A 60 1.37 4.27 -11.33
N LYS A 61 0.64 3.22 -11.67
CA LYS A 61 -0.61 2.88 -11.01
C LYS A 61 -0.31 2.08 -9.75
N TRP A 62 -0.58 2.67 -8.59
CA TRP A 62 -0.29 2.10 -7.29
C TRP A 62 -1.40 1.20 -6.78
N HIS A 63 -2.64 1.53 -7.15
CA HIS A 63 -3.83 0.79 -6.74
C HIS A 63 -4.99 1.04 -7.71
N GLU A 64 -5.88 0.06 -7.85
CA GLU A 64 -7.05 0.18 -8.72
C GLU A 64 -7.97 1.35 -8.37
N SER A 65 -8.11 1.64 -7.07
CA SER A 65 -8.98 2.71 -6.58
C SER A 65 -8.37 4.10 -6.68
N GLN A 66 -7.11 4.23 -7.14
CA GLN A 66 -6.42 5.51 -7.07
C GLN A 66 -7.04 6.59 -7.96
N THR A 67 -7.05 7.79 -7.43
CA THR A 67 -7.27 9.02 -8.19
C THR A 67 -6.15 10.00 -7.88
N LEU A 68 -5.75 10.78 -8.87
CA LEU A 68 -4.71 11.80 -8.75
C LEU A 68 -5.32 13.17 -9.02
N ARG A 69 -4.95 14.15 -8.23
CA ARG A 69 -5.34 15.55 -8.40
C ARG A 69 -4.10 16.42 -8.33
N ASP A 70 -3.88 17.23 -9.35
CA ASP A 70 -2.76 18.17 -9.37
C ASP A 70 -2.99 19.30 -8.35
N LEU A 71 -1.93 19.67 -7.68
CA LEU A 71 -1.90 20.74 -6.70
C LEU A 71 -1.14 21.96 -7.26
N LYS A 72 -1.43 23.13 -6.71
CA LYS A 72 -0.65 24.33 -7.00
C LYS A 72 0.82 24.10 -6.60
N GLY A 73 1.75 24.57 -7.41
CA GLY A 73 3.17 24.39 -7.16
C GLY A 73 3.77 23.08 -7.65
N GLY A 74 3.02 22.30 -8.42
CA GLY A 74 3.52 21.07 -9.07
C GLY A 74 3.39 19.79 -8.25
N GLY A 75 2.84 19.87 -7.04
CA GLY A 75 2.55 18.69 -6.24
C GLY A 75 1.36 17.89 -6.75
N VAL A 76 1.10 16.77 -6.14
CA VAL A 76 -0.03 15.89 -6.47
C VAL A 76 -0.67 15.31 -5.22
N GLU A 77 -1.97 15.13 -5.25
CA GLU A 77 -2.74 14.46 -4.21
C GLU A 77 -3.21 13.11 -4.72
N LEU A 78 -2.83 12.06 -4.01
CA LEU A 78 -3.23 10.69 -4.29
C LEU A 78 -4.32 10.27 -3.32
N SER A 79 -5.44 9.81 -3.85
CA SER A 79 -6.54 9.25 -3.08
C SER A 79 -6.68 7.75 -3.37
N LEU A 80 -6.83 6.96 -2.33
CA LEU A 80 -6.93 5.50 -2.38
C LEU A 80 -8.06 5.03 -1.47
N LYS A 81 -8.61 3.86 -1.79
CA LYS A 81 -9.48 3.10 -0.88
C LYS A 81 -8.80 1.77 -0.59
N LEU A 82 -8.41 1.55 0.66
CA LEU A 82 -7.62 0.39 1.08
C LEU A 82 -8.32 -0.37 2.20
N SER A 83 -8.10 -1.67 2.24
CA SER A 83 -8.62 -2.55 3.30
C SER A 83 -7.70 -2.59 4.53
N SER A 84 -6.46 -2.17 4.42
CA SER A 84 -5.48 -2.16 5.50
C SER A 84 -4.56 -0.96 5.38
N LEU A 85 -4.06 -0.47 6.52
CA LEU A 85 -3.16 0.68 6.58
C LEU A 85 -1.69 0.32 6.82
N SER A 86 -1.38 -0.93 7.14
CA SER A 86 -0.02 -1.32 7.55
C SER A 86 1.02 -1.16 6.44
N GLU A 87 0.70 -1.54 5.22
CA GLU A 87 1.63 -1.44 4.09
C GLU A 87 1.76 -0.01 3.57
N ILE A 88 0.64 0.72 3.51
CA ILE A 88 0.66 2.10 3.04
C ILE A 88 1.48 2.99 3.97
N GLU A 89 1.50 2.73 5.27
CA GLU A 89 2.33 3.45 6.22
C GLU A 89 3.82 3.34 5.86
N ARG A 90 4.30 2.13 5.60
CA ARG A 90 5.71 1.90 5.18
C ARG A 90 6.02 2.58 3.86
N TRP A 91 5.09 2.52 2.93
CA TRP A 91 5.25 3.16 1.64
C TRP A 91 5.35 4.68 1.77
N VAL A 92 4.47 5.30 2.57
CA VAL A 92 4.53 6.73 2.86
C VAL A 92 5.86 7.11 3.49
N LEU A 93 6.32 6.35 4.48
CA LEU A 93 7.60 6.60 5.15
C LEU A 93 8.79 6.49 4.19
N SER A 94 8.69 5.67 3.15
CA SER A 94 9.75 5.55 2.13
C SER A 94 9.97 6.83 1.33
N TRP A 95 9.00 7.74 1.28
CA TRP A 95 9.10 9.03 0.61
C TRP A 95 9.72 10.12 1.51
N GLY A 96 9.96 9.82 2.77
CA GLY A 96 10.50 10.79 3.72
C GLY A 96 9.61 12.02 3.87
N GLY A 97 10.20 13.20 3.82
CA GLY A 97 9.46 14.47 3.94
C GLY A 97 8.69 14.90 2.69
N ASP A 98 8.78 14.16 1.59
CA ASP A 98 8.10 14.49 0.34
C ASP A 98 6.63 14.08 0.30
N ALA A 99 6.19 13.28 1.27
CA ALA A 99 4.81 12.81 1.40
C ALA A 99 4.18 13.29 2.70
N ARG A 100 2.89 13.64 2.63
CA ARG A 100 2.11 14.05 3.79
C ARG A 100 0.75 13.36 3.77
N VAL A 101 0.42 12.64 4.84
CA VAL A 101 -0.88 12.00 4.99
C VAL A 101 -1.92 13.00 5.47
N LEU A 102 -3.02 13.14 4.73
CA LEU A 102 -4.18 13.95 5.13
C LEU A 102 -5.25 13.11 5.78
N LYS A 103 -5.49 11.89 5.25
CA LYS A 103 -6.50 10.94 5.74
C LYS A 103 -5.98 9.50 5.64
N PRO A 104 -6.42 8.60 6.51
CA PRO A 104 -7.20 8.87 7.71
C PRO A 104 -6.32 9.43 8.84
N LYS A 105 -6.96 9.98 9.85
CA LYS A 105 -6.27 10.57 11.02
C LYS A 105 -5.36 9.56 11.72
N GLU A 106 -5.81 8.32 11.84
CA GLU A 106 -5.03 7.23 12.45
C GLU A 106 -3.73 6.93 11.69
N LEU A 107 -3.75 6.96 10.36
CA LEU A 107 -2.53 6.78 9.56
C LEU A 107 -1.58 7.99 9.73
N ALA A 108 -2.12 9.20 9.67
CA ALA A 108 -1.32 10.42 9.86
C ALA A 108 -0.63 10.42 11.24
N GLU A 109 -1.34 10.01 12.28
CA GLU A 109 -0.78 9.94 13.62
C GLU A 109 0.28 8.84 13.76
N SER A 110 0.04 7.67 13.18
CA SER A 110 1.00 6.56 13.18
C SER A 110 2.31 6.96 12.49
N VAL A 111 2.23 7.63 11.34
CA VAL A 111 3.41 8.16 10.63
C VAL A 111 4.16 9.16 11.50
N ARG A 112 3.45 10.08 12.17
CA ARG A 112 4.09 11.06 13.08
C ARG A 112 4.80 10.38 14.23
N GLN A 113 4.19 9.38 14.85
CA GLN A 113 4.79 8.64 15.94
C GLN A 113 6.07 7.92 15.50
N THR A 114 6.03 7.29 14.35
CA THR A 114 7.20 6.62 13.77
C THR A 114 8.31 7.63 13.48
N ALA A 115 7.99 8.79 12.91
CA ALA A 115 8.97 9.85 12.68
C ALA A 115 9.62 10.34 13.98
N ARG A 116 8.84 10.51 15.04
CA ARG A 116 9.38 10.86 16.37
C ARG A 116 10.35 9.80 16.89
N LYS A 117 10.03 8.53 16.73
CA LYS A 117 10.93 7.42 17.13
C LYS A 117 12.24 7.43 16.34
N ILE A 118 12.18 7.77 15.05
CA ILE A 118 13.36 7.89 14.20
C ILE A 118 14.28 9.03 14.69
N LEU A 119 13.68 10.13 15.15
CA LEU A 119 14.43 11.27 15.68
C LEU A 119 14.96 11.07 17.10
N SER A 120 14.42 10.11 17.83
CA SER A 120 14.84 9.83 19.20
C SER A 120 16.12 8.99 19.22
N PRO A 121 17.13 9.35 20.04
CA PRO A 121 18.33 8.55 20.18
C PRO A 121 18.06 7.18 20.84
#